data_98454f24097afa6e453bac7e3f188103
#
_entry.id   98454f24097afa6e453bac7e3f188103
#
_cell.length_a   1.000
_cell.length_b   1.000
_cell.length_c   1.000
_cell.angle_alpha   90.00
_cell.angle_beta   90.00
_cell.angle_gamma   90.00
#
_symmetry.space_group_name_H-M   'P 1'
#
loop_
_entity.id
_entity.type
_entity.pdbx_description
1 polymer ?
#
loop_
_entity_poly.entity_id
_entity_poly.type
_entity_poly.pdbx_seq_one_letter_code
_entity_poly.pdbx_strand_id
1 'polypeptide(L)'
;MAIGFISLLAERMMRHLSAILLALLLAPGIAAAADVTVVGLFANKAVVVINGGKPRTLSVGQTTPEGVRLISADSESATFEIDGKRETLTPGQGGAVARSAPPVSGRKKVVLTADSRGHFFATGTINGVSTRFMVDTGATTIALSSAEAKRTGVNYLAGRRVLTQTANGVVPVYRVRLDAVDIGGIKLSNIDAIVIEGDRLPVALLGMSFLNRMEMRREGDVLMLIQRY
;
A
#
# COMPACT_ATOMS: atom_id res chain seq x y z
N MET A 1 -4.63 49.91 61.56
CA MET A 1 -5.68 49.78 60.53
C MET A 1 -5.08 49.34 59.17
N ALA A 2 -3.99 48.59 59.15
CA ALA A 2 -3.26 48.19 57.90
C ALA A 2 -3.17 46.65 57.72
N ILE A 3 -3.51 45.82 58.68
CA ILE A 3 -3.34 44.35 58.64
C ILE A 3 -4.49 43.62 57.89
N GLY A 4 -5.70 44.24 57.87
CA GLY A 4 -6.88 43.60 57.20
C GLY A 4 -6.88 43.69 55.66
N PHE A 5 -6.11 44.61 55.06
CA PHE A 5 -6.14 44.83 53.62
C PHE A 5 -5.25 43.85 52.85
N ILE A 6 -4.17 43.38 53.47
CA ILE A 6 -3.19 42.45 52.86
C ILE A 6 -3.77 41.00 52.78
N SER A 7 -4.58 40.62 53.81
CA SER A 7 -5.22 39.29 53.82
C SER A 7 -6.26 39.13 52.72
N LEU A 8 -7.06 40.16 52.42
CA LEU A 8 -8.11 40.12 51.41
C LEU A 8 -7.54 40.06 49.94
N LEU A 9 -6.37 40.66 49.70
CA LEU A 9 -5.69 40.63 48.43
C LEU A 9 -5.05 39.24 48.16
N ALA A 10 -4.49 38.62 49.22
CA ALA A 10 -3.91 37.28 49.10
C ALA A 10 -4.93 36.20 48.81
N GLU A 11 -6.09 36.24 49.42
CA GLU A 11 -7.20 35.28 49.17
C GLU A 11 -7.79 35.46 47.77
N ARG A 12 -7.95 36.67 47.28
CA ARG A 12 -8.40 36.92 45.90
C ARG A 12 -7.39 36.42 44.86
N MET A 13 -6.11 36.64 45.06
CA MET A 13 -5.05 36.18 44.15
C MET A 13 -4.95 34.66 44.12
N MET A 14 -5.08 33.96 45.25
CA MET A 14 -5.05 32.51 45.35
C MET A 14 -6.27 31.85 44.66
N ARG A 15 -7.47 32.46 44.76
CA ARG A 15 -8.66 31.97 44.06
C ARG A 15 -8.57 32.10 42.54
N HIS A 16 -7.92 33.14 42.02
CA HIS A 16 -7.69 33.30 40.57
C HIS A 16 -6.59 32.37 40.04
N LEU A 17 -5.53 32.10 40.81
CA LEU A 17 -4.52 31.09 40.44
C LEU A 17 -5.10 29.67 40.39
N SER A 18 -5.95 29.29 41.32
CA SER A 18 -6.62 27.98 41.33
C SER A 18 -7.60 27.81 40.17
N ALA A 19 -8.26 28.86 39.71
CA ALA A 19 -9.17 28.83 38.56
C ALA A 19 -8.41 28.73 37.23
N ILE A 20 -7.22 29.35 37.11
CA ILE A 20 -6.39 29.30 35.94
C ILE A 20 -5.71 27.92 35.81
N LEU A 21 -5.30 27.30 36.93
CA LEU A 21 -4.70 25.96 36.93
C LEU A 21 -5.70 24.86 36.55
N LEU A 22 -6.99 25.02 36.90
CA LEU A 22 -8.05 24.06 36.55
C LEU A 22 -8.48 24.18 35.07
N ALA A 23 -8.38 25.38 34.49
CA ALA A 23 -8.70 25.60 33.06
C ALA A 23 -7.62 25.04 32.09
N LEU A 24 -6.41 24.83 32.56
CA LEU A 24 -5.28 24.30 31.72
C LEU A 24 -5.35 22.77 31.58
N LEU A 25 -6.17 22.07 32.35
CA LEU A 25 -6.33 20.60 32.28
C LEU A 25 -7.42 20.12 31.31
N LEU A 26 -8.16 21.04 30.68
CA LEU A 26 -9.16 20.73 29.64
C LEU A 26 -8.73 21.18 28.25
N ALA A 27 -7.46 21.07 27.90
CA ALA A 27 -7.08 21.17 26.51
C ALA A 27 -7.64 19.92 25.79
N PRO A 28 -8.58 20.05 24.83
CA PRO A 28 -8.98 18.91 24.03
C PRO A 28 -7.73 18.44 23.29
N GLY A 29 -7.26 17.24 23.59
CA GLY A 29 -6.23 16.59 22.81
C GLY A 29 -6.67 16.64 21.36
N ILE A 30 -5.88 17.22 20.48
CA ILE A 30 -6.09 17.17 19.03
C ILE A 30 -5.91 15.70 18.67
N ALA A 31 -7.01 14.95 18.64
CA ALA A 31 -7.01 13.60 18.08
C ALA A 31 -6.66 13.76 16.59
N ALA A 32 -5.44 13.41 16.22
CA ALA A 32 -5.06 13.32 14.82
C ALA A 32 -5.87 12.17 14.21
N ALA A 33 -6.64 12.45 13.17
CA ALA A 33 -7.39 11.43 12.45
C ALA A 33 -6.45 10.31 11.99
N ALA A 34 -6.82 9.05 12.25
CA ALA A 34 -6.01 7.92 11.86
C ALA A 34 -6.03 7.76 10.34
N ASP A 35 -4.84 7.74 9.73
CA ASP A 35 -4.68 7.41 8.30
C ASP A 35 -4.76 5.89 8.14
N VAL A 36 -5.78 5.43 7.40
CA VAL A 36 -6.05 3.99 7.19
C VAL A 36 -5.91 3.66 5.71
N THR A 37 -4.99 2.80 5.38
CA THR A 37 -4.82 2.24 4.02
C THR A 37 -5.23 0.78 4.02
N VAL A 38 -6.18 0.40 3.16
CA VAL A 38 -6.57 -0.99 2.96
C VAL A 38 -5.59 -1.65 1.99
N VAL A 39 -4.95 -2.72 2.45
CA VAL A 39 -3.95 -3.46 1.65
C VAL A 39 -4.46 -4.83 1.22
N GLY A 40 -5.51 -5.34 1.84
CA GLY A 40 -6.15 -6.59 1.45
C GLY A 40 -7.54 -6.72 2.06
N LEU A 41 -8.44 -7.40 1.34
CA LEU A 41 -9.82 -7.63 1.74
C LEU A 41 -10.16 -9.11 1.65
N PHE A 42 -10.92 -9.57 2.65
CA PHE A 42 -11.45 -10.91 2.75
C PHE A 42 -12.87 -10.85 3.33
N ALA A 43 -13.64 -11.91 3.19
CA ALA A 43 -14.93 -11.99 3.86
C ALA A 43 -14.79 -11.76 5.37
N ASN A 44 -15.42 -10.70 5.89
CA ASN A 44 -15.41 -10.29 7.30
C ASN A 44 -14.03 -9.90 7.87
N LYS A 45 -13.02 -9.65 7.02
CA LYS A 45 -11.68 -9.22 7.46
C LYS A 45 -11.07 -8.23 6.47
N ALA A 46 -10.29 -7.30 7.00
CA ALA A 46 -9.47 -6.37 6.22
C ALA A 46 -8.04 -6.36 6.75
N VAL A 47 -7.06 -6.34 5.85
CA VAL A 47 -5.67 -6.04 6.20
C VAL A 47 -5.46 -4.55 5.98
N VAL A 48 -5.06 -3.84 7.01
CA VAL A 48 -4.90 -2.38 7.00
C VAL A 48 -3.52 -1.97 7.48
N VAL A 49 -3.04 -0.85 6.95
CA VAL A 49 -1.90 -0.10 7.48
C VAL A 49 -2.46 1.17 8.08
N ILE A 50 -2.19 1.40 9.37
CA ILE A 50 -2.66 2.58 10.10
C ILE A 50 -1.45 3.46 10.41
N ASN A 51 -1.55 4.76 10.08
CA ASN A 51 -0.51 5.77 10.30
C ASN A 51 0.86 5.35 9.72
N GLY A 52 0.87 4.64 8.59
CA GLY A 52 2.10 4.13 7.97
C GLY A 52 2.83 3.04 8.77
N GLY A 53 2.17 2.47 9.80
CA GLY A 53 2.71 1.41 10.65
C GLY A 53 2.77 0.05 9.94
N LYS A 54 2.89 -1.03 10.74
CA LYS A 54 2.88 -2.40 10.22
C LYS A 54 1.48 -2.81 9.78
N PRO A 55 1.35 -3.62 8.71
CA PRO A 55 0.07 -4.21 8.34
C PRO A 55 -0.55 -5.02 9.49
N ARG A 56 -1.86 -4.83 9.70
CA ARG A 56 -2.64 -5.55 10.70
C ARG A 56 -3.91 -6.11 10.08
N THR A 57 -4.29 -7.32 10.46
CA THR A 57 -5.57 -7.90 10.08
C THR A 57 -6.61 -7.52 11.11
N LEU A 58 -7.69 -6.88 10.67
CA LEU A 58 -8.87 -6.58 11.47
C LEU A 58 -10.02 -7.51 11.07
N SER A 59 -10.73 -8.02 12.06
CA SER A 59 -12.00 -8.71 11.86
C SER A 59 -13.16 -7.71 12.07
N VAL A 60 -14.31 -7.97 11.44
CA VAL A 60 -15.53 -7.16 11.64
C VAL A 60 -15.85 -7.07 13.13
N GLY A 61 -16.13 -5.84 13.61
CA GLY A 61 -16.36 -5.50 15.00
C GLY A 61 -15.10 -5.18 15.81
N GLN A 62 -13.90 -5.47 15.32
CA GLN A 62 -12.65 -5.18 16.02
C GLN A 62 -12.28 -3.69 15.92
N THR A 63 -11.81 -3.14 17.04
CA THR A 63 -11.30 -1.75 17.14
C THR A 63 -9.82 -1.78 17.46
N THR A 64 -9.04 -0.92 16.80
CA THR A 64 -7.61 -0.76 17.06
C THR A 64 -7.35 0.30 18.16
N PRO A 65 -6.15 0.32 18.76
CA PRO A 65 -5.76 1.36 19.72
C PRO A 65 -5.83 2.79 19.15
N GLU A 66 -5.69 2.92 17.82
CA GLU A 66 -5.78 4.18 17.10
C GLU A 66 -7.24 4.64 16.86
N GLY A 67 -8.25 3.92 17.36
CA GLY A 67 -9.67 4.27 17.24
C GLY A 67 -10.33 3.83 15.93
N VAL A 68 -9.68 2.99 15.14
CA VAL A 68 -10.22 2.47 13.87
C VAL A 68 -10.99 1.18 14.12
N ARG A 69 -12.28 1.15 13.73
CA ARG A 69 -13.14 -0.03 13.86
C ARG A 69 -13.58 -0.54 12.49
N LEU A 70 -13.44 -1.83 12.24
CA LEU A 70 -13.96 -2.45 11.02
C LEU A 70 -15.45 -2.78 11.21
N ILE A 71 -16.31 -2.19 10.38
CA ILE A 71 -17.77 -2.38 10.43
C ILE A 71 -18.20 -3.53 9.51
N SER A 72 -17.69 -3.56 8.28
CA SER A 72 -17.96 -4.62 7.32
C SER A 72 -16.79 -4.76 6.35
N ALA A 73 -16.60 -5.96 5.79
CA ALA A 73 -15.64 -6.20 4.72
C ALA A 73 -16.12 -7.34 3.82
N ASP A 74 -15.94 -7.15 2.53
CA ASP A 74 -16.10 -8.16 1.48
C ASP A 74 -14.82 -8.22 0.61
N SER A 75 -14.88 -8.84 -0.56
CA SER A 75 -13.72 -8.96 -1.47
C SER A 75 -13.41 -7.67 -2.24
N GLU A 76 -14.27 -6.66 -2.24
CA GLU A 76 -14.17 -5.46 -3.05
C GLU A 76 -13.98 -4.20 -2.20
N SER A 77 -14.61 -4.14 -1.02
CA SER A 77 -14.59 -2.98 -0.14
C SER A 77 -14.65 -3.34 1.35
N ALA A 78 -14.22 -2.41 2.18
CA ALA A 78 -14.42 -2.48 3.63
C ALA A 78 -14.88 -1.14 4.17
N THR A 79 -15.86 -1.18 5.08
CA THR A 79 -16.35 0.01 5.79
C THR A 79 -15.72 0.07 7.17
N PHE A 80 -15.08 1.18 7.45
CA PHE A 80 -14.48 1.50 8.74
C PHE A 80 -15.21 2.63 9.44
N GLU A 81 -15.16 2.63 10.74
CA GLU A 81 -15.49 3.77 11.57
C GLU A 81 -14.19 4.35 12.12
N ILE A 82 -13.89 5.59 11.73
CA ILE A 82 -12.67 6.33 12.08
C ILE A 82 -13.13 7.66 12.69
N ASP A 83 -12.77 7.93 13.94
CA ASP A 83 -13.17 9.15 14.66
C ASP A 83 -14.69 9.40 14.61
N GLY A 84 -15.50 8.33 14.71
CA GLY A 84 -16.96 8.40 14.68
C GLY A 84 -17.57 8.62 13.29
N LYS A 85 -16.77 8.68 12.24
CA LYS A 85 -17.22 8.76 10.83
C LYS A 85 -17.07 7.42 10.15
N ARG A 86 -18.02 7.08 9.29
CA ARG A 86 -17.95 5.86 8.47
C ARG A 86 -17.34 6.16 7.12
N GLU A 87 -16.33 5.40 6.75
CA GLU A 87 -15.66 5.48 5.46
C GLU A 87 -15.57 4.09 4.83
N THR A 88 -15.91 4.01 3.53
CA THR A 88 -15.77 2.79 2.74
C THR A 88 -14.53 2.90 1.87
N LEU A 89 -13.61 1.96 2.05
CA LEU A 89 -12.32 1.93 1.40
C LEU A 89 -12.19 0.68 0.53
N THR A 90 -11.52 0.84 -0.61
CA THR A 90 -11.14 -0.26 -1.51
C THR A 90 -9.63 -0.51 -1.44
N PRO A 91 -9.13 -1.69 -1.85
CA PRO A 91 -7.69 -1.95 -1.85
C PRO A 91 -6.91 -0.92 -2.65
N GLY A 92 -5.85 -0.37 -2.05
CA GLY A 92 -5.03 0.67 -2.65
C GLY A 92 -5.56 2.10 -2.48
N GLN A 93 -6.75 2.29 -1.93
CA GLN A 93 -7.24 3.60 -1.51
C GLN A 93 -7.00 3.76 0.00
N GLY A 94 -6.31 4.84 0.37
CA GLY A 94 -6.25 5.32 1.74
C GLY A 94 -7.39 6.30 1.99
N GLY A 95 -8.18 6.08 3.04
CA GLY A 95 -9.16 7.04 3.52
C GLY A 95 -8.49 7.94 4.56
N ALA A 96 -8.12 9.13 4.16
CA ALA A 96 -7.86 10.23 5.08
C ALA A 96 -8.68 11.41 4.61
N VAL A 97 -9.44 11.99 5.53
CA VAL A 97 -9.96 13.35 5.33
C VAL A 97 -8.74 14.24 5.15
N ALA A 98 -8.55 14.72 3.92
CA ALA A 98 -7.38 15.42 3.47
C ALA A 98 -6.92 16.51 4.45
N ARG A 99 -5.84 16.26 5.14
CA ARG A 99 -4.83 17.25 5.46
C ARG A 99 -3.48 16.63 5.17
N SER A 100 -2.90 17.08 4.07
CA SER A 100 -1.57 16.68 3.63
C SER A 100 -0.56 16.88 4.75
N ALA A 101 -0.25 15.78 5.46
CA ALA A 101 1.04 15.68 6.13
C ALA A 101 2.05 15.26 5.06
N PRO A 102 3.25 15.86 5.01
CA PRO A 102 4.25 15.51 4.01
C PRO A 102 4.60 14.02 4.14
N PRO A 103 4.76 13.31 3.02
CA PRO A 103 5.12 11.90 3.05
C PRO A 103 6.48 11.75 3.74
N VAL A 104 6.51 10.99 4.81
CA VAL A 104 7.75 10.54 5.43
C VAL A 104 8.42 9.59 4.45
N SER A 105 9.48 10.07 3.82
CA SER A 105 10.24 9.56 2.67
C SER A 105 9.43 9.51 1.37
N GLY A 106 9.79 10.35 0.40
CA GLY A 106 9.15 10.48 -0.93
C GLY A 106 9.28 9.26 -1.87
N ARG A 107 9.46 8.05 -1.32
CA ARG A 107 9.55 6.81 -2.09
C ARG A 107 8.16 6.18 -2.25
N LYS A 108 7.77 5.92 -3.49
CA LYS A 108 6.53 5.22 -3.81
C LYS A 108 6.58 3.79 -3.28
N LYS A 109 5.46 3.31 -2.74
CA LYS A 109 5.33 1.95 -2.22
C LYS A 109 4.06 1.27 -2.71
N VAL A 110 4.13 -0.04 -2.92
CA VAL A 110 2.99 -0.91 -3.21
C VAL A 110 2.95 -2.01 -2.16
N VAL A 111 1.77 -2.32 -1.67
CA VAL A 111 1.55 -3.38 -0.68
C VAL A 111 0.69 -4.45 -1.33
N LEU A 112 1.15 -5.68 -1.29
CA LEU A 112 0.51 -6.84 -1.88
C LEU A 112 0.22 -7.88 -0.80
N THR A 113 -0.93 -8.53 -0.90
CA THR A 113 -1.31 -9.64 0.00
C THR A 113 -1.19 -10.96 -0.76
N ALA A 114 -0.67 -11.99 -0.09
CA ALA A 114 -0.60 -13.32 -0.66
C ALA A 114 -1.99 -13.92 -0.87
N ASP A 115 -2.15 -14.68 -1.95
CA ASP A 115 -3.33 -15.54 -2.14
C ASP A 115 -3.26 -16.77 -1.19
N SER A 116 -4.27 -17.65 -1.27
CA SER A 116 -4.33 -18.88 -0.46
C SER A 116 -3.19 -19.87 -0.70
N ARG A 117 -2.41 -19.68 -1.77
CA ARG A 117 -1.22 -20.49 -2.12
C ARG A 117 0.09 -19.78 -1.81
N GLY A 118 0.03 -18.55 -1.24
CA GLY A 118 1.20 -17.75 -0.91
C GLY A 118 1.77 -16.93 -2.07
N HIS A 119 1.06 -16.81 -3.21
CA HIS A 119 1.48 -15.98 -4.34
C HIS A 119 1.04 -14.53 -4.17
N PHE A 120 1.87 -13.61 -4.62
CA PHE A 120 1.57 -12.18 -4.62
C PHE A 120 1.21 -11.74 -6.04
N PHE A 121 0.05 -11.11 -6.18
CA PHE A 121 -0.43 -10.56 -7.45
C PHE A 121 -0.50 -9.03 -7.37
N ALA A 122 -0.14 -8.38 -8.48
CA ALA A 122 -0.28 -6.95 -8.64
C ALA A 122 -1.06 -6.65 -9.92
N THR A 123 -1.95 -5.67 -9.87
CA THR A 123 -2.52 -5.06 -11.07
C THR A 123 -1.70 -3.82 -11.40
N GLY A 124 -1.30 -3.71 -12.65
CA GLY A 124 -0.52 -2.59 -13.15
C GLY A 124 -0.78 -2.34 -14.61
N THR A 125 0.14 -1.65 -15.31
CA THR A 125 0.05 -1.46 -16.75
C THR A 125 1.37 -1.75 -17.44
N ILE A 126 1.29 -2.21 -18.71
CA ILE A 126 2.39 -2.22 -19.68
C ILE A 126 1.98 -1.27 -20.80
N ASN A 127 2.79 -0.26 -21.09
CA ASN A 127 2.52 0.75 -22.10
C ASN A 127 1.13 1.40 -21.95
N GLY A 128 0.65 1.56 -20.69
CA GLY A 128 -0.66 2.10 -20.37
C GLY A 128 -1.83 1.11 -20.41
N VAL A 129 -1.60 -0.14 -20.84
CA VAL A 129 -2.64 -1.18 -20.91
C VAL A 129 -2.63 -2.03 -19.64
N SER A 130 -3.77 -2.15 -18.97
CA SER A 130 -3.90 -2.90 -17.72
C SER A 130 -3.44 -4.34 -17.85
N THR A 131 -2.62 -4.81 -16.93
CA THR A 131 -2.00 -6.14 -16.91
C THR A 131 -1.98 -6.66 -15.47
N ARG A 132 -2.31 -7.93 -15.30
CA ARG A 132 -2.15 -8.63 -14.02
C ARG A 132 -0.79 -9.31 -13.99
N PHE A 133 -0.06 -9.11 -12.91
CA PHE A 133 1.26 -9.68 -12.68
C PHE A 133 1.25 -10.62 -11.48
N MET A 134 2.03 -11.68 -11.55
CA MET A 134 2.46 -12.45 -10.39
C MET A 134 3.91 -12.09 -10.06
N VAL A 135 4.19 -11.73 -8.81
CA VAL A 135 5.56 -11.45 -8.35
C VAL A 135 6.36 -12.75 -8.38
N ASP A 136 7.45 -12.75 -9.12
CA ASP A 136 8.30 -13.93 -9.30
C ASP A 136 9.79 -13.55 -9.20
N THR A 137 10.38 -13.80 -8.04
CA THR A 137 11.81 -13.55 -7.78
C THR A 137 12.72 -14.56 -8.48
N GLY A 138 12.17 -15.69 -8.97
CA GLY A 138 12.88 -16.67 -9.77
C GLY A 138 13.00 -16.29 -11.25
N ALA A 139 12.17 -15.36 -11.73
CA ALA A 139 12.24 -14.85 -13.08
C ALA A 139 13.28 -13.71 -13.19
N THR A 140 14.27 -13.84 -14.05
CA THR A 140 15.30 -12.82 -14.27
C THR A 140 14.70 -11.52 -14.84
N THR A 141 13.71 -11.64 -15.72
CA THR A 141 13.06 -10.51 -16.39
C THR A 141 11.53 -10.63 -16.26
N ILE A 142 10.82 -9.55 -16.58
CA ILE A 142 9.37 -9.67 -16.83
C ILE A 142 9.15 -10.73 -17.91
N ALA A 143 8.15 -11.61 -17.72
CA ALA A 143 7.78 -12.60 -18.72
C ALA A 143 6.32 -12.42 -19.13
N LEU A 144 6.06 -12.43 -20.43
CA LEU A 144 4.74 -12.26 -21.03
C LEU A 144 4.42 -13.44 -21.94
N SER A 145 3.15 -13.81 -22.06
CA SER A 145 2.68 -14.62 -23.18
C SER A 145 2.64 -13.77 -24.46
N SER A 146 2.66 -14.42 -25.62
CA SER A 146 2.49 -13.71 -26.90
C SER A 146 1.14 -12.99 -27.01
N ALA A 147 0.10 -13.53 -26.39
CA ALA A 147 -1.23 -12.89 -26.32
C ALA A 147 -1.15 -11.57 -25.52
N GLU A 148 -0.52 -11.61 -24.35
CA GLU A 148 -0.36 -10.44 -23.49
C GLU A 148 0.52 -9.37 -24.17
N ALA A 149 1.61 -9.76 -24.81
CA ALA A 149 2.46 -8.85 -25.58
C ALA A 149 1.67 -8.13 -26.68
N LYS A 150 0.86 -8.84 -27.46
CA LYS A 150 -0.01 -8.26 -28.50
C LYS A 150 -1.02 -7.29 -27.89
N ARG A 151 -1.66 -7.66 -26.78
CA ARG A 151 -2.68 -6.85 -26.09
C ARG A 151 -2.10 -5.53 -25.58
N THR A 152 -0.86 -5.56 -25.11
CA THR A 152 -0.14 -4.40 -24.57
C THR A 152 0.66 -3.61 -25.63
N GLY A 153 0.47 -3.92 -26.90
CA GLY A 153 1.13 -3.22 -28.03
C GLY A 153 2.63 -3.50 -28.16
N VAL A 154 3.13 -4.57 -27.52
CA VAL A 154 4.54 -4.94 -27.62
C VAL A 154 4.79 -5.71 -28.91
N ASN A 155 5.55 -5.12 -29.83
CA ASN A 155 6.00 -5.79 -31.07
C ASN A 155 7.12 -6.78 -30.74
N TYR A 156 6.77 -7.91 -30.14
CA TYR A 156 7.75 -8.88 -29.68
C TYR A 156 8.49 -9.60 -30.81
N LEU A 157 7.89 -9.70 -32.01
CA LEU A 157 8.52 -10.33 -33.18
C LEU A 157 9.75 -9.57 -33.70
N ALA A 158 9.80 -8.24 -33.43
CA ALA A 158 11.00 -7.43 -33.68
C ALA A 158 12.12 -7.67 -32.64
N GLY A 159 11.81 -8.40 -31.54
CA GLY A 159 12.77 -8.74 -30.50
C GLY A 159 13.77 -9.82 -30.93
N ARG A 160 14.86 -9.94 -30.18
CA ARG A 160 15.86 -10.95 -30.41
C ARG A 160 15.40 -12.33 -29.93
N ARG A 161 15.32 -13.32 -30.82
CA ARG A 161 15.01 -14.69 -30.43
C ARG A 161 16.20 -15.32 -29.69
N VAL A 162 15.97 -15.87 -28.51
CA VAL A 162 16.97 -16.52 -27.65
C VAL A 162 16.38 -17.75 -27.00
N LEU A 163 17.23 -18.61 -26.44
CA LEU A 163 16.80 -19.71 -25.57
C LEU A 163 16.85 -19.24 -24.10
N THR A 164 15.87 -19.64 -23.30
CA THR A 164 15.87 -19.41 -21.87
C THR A 164 15.55 -20.70 -21.11
N GLN A 165 16.16 -20.86 -19.94
CA GLN A 165 15.82 -21.94 -19.02
C GLN A 165 14.56 -21.56 -18.24
N THR A 166 13.60 -22.48 -18.21
CA THR A 166 12.39 -22.37 -17.40
C THR A 166 12.24 -23.62 -16.52
N ALA A 167 11.30 -23.61 -15.59
CA ALA A 167 10.97 -24.80 -14.81
C ALA A 167 10.59 -26.02 -15.67
N ASN A 168 10.07 -25.78 -16.87
CA ASN A 168 9.66 -26.81 -17.84
C ASN A 168 10.70 -27.09 -18.92
N GLY A 169 11.97 -26.70 -18.69
CA GLY A 169 13.09 -26.89 -19.62
C GLY A 169 13.46 -25.65 -20.42
N VAL A 170 14.30 -25.84 -21.43
CA VAL A 170 14.77 -24.78 -22.31
C VAL A 170 13.74 -24.49 -23.38
N VAL A 171 13.32 -23.23 -23.47
CA VAL A 171 12.33 -22.78 -24.46
C VAL A 171 12.82 -21.58 -25.25
N PRO A 172 12.45 -21.46 -26.56
CA PRO A 172 12.71 -20.25 -27.32
C PRO A 172 11.78 -19.12 -26.85
N VAL A 173 12.36 -17.92 -26.74
CA VAL A 173 11.63 -16.70 -26.33
C VAL A 173 12.13 -15.52 -27.14
N TYR A 174 11.35 -14.45 -27.19
CA TYR A 174 11.77 -13.17 -27.74
C TYR A 174 12.18 -12.23 -26.62
N ARG A 175 13.42 -11.77 -26.62
CA ARG A 175 13.88 -10.69 -25.73
C ARG A 175 13.41 -9.35 -26.27
N VAL A 176 12.71 -8.61 -25.44
CA VAL A 176 12.15 -7.29 -25.77
C VAL A 176 12.46 -6.30 -24.65
N ARG A 177 12.22 -5.03 -24.91
CA ARG A 177 12.22 -3.97 -23.91
C ARG A 177 10.86 -3.32 -23.87
N LEU A 178 10.29 -3.23 -22.68
CA LEU A 178 9.01 -2.57 -22.43
C LEU A 178 9.28 -1.09 -22.21
N ASP A 179 8.54 -0.21 -22.89
CA ASP A 179 8.73 1.23 -22.80
C ASP A 179 8.36 1.74 -21.41
N ALA A 180 7.23 1.27 -20.86
CA ALA A 180 6.77 1.64 -19.53
C ALA A 180 6.04 0.49 -18.84
N VAL A 181 6.35 0.30 -17.55
CA VAL A 181 5.64 -0.60 -16.64
C VAL A 181 5.27 0.22 -15.39
N ASP A 182 4.00 0.22 -15.02
CA ASP A 182 3.51 0.89 -13.81
C ASP A 182 2.85 -0.14 -12.91
N ILE A 183 3.29 -0.20 -11.66
CA ILE A 183 2.70 -1.05 -10.61
C ILE A 183 2.34 -0.15 -9.43
N GLY A 184 1.04 0.10 -9.24
CA GLY A 184 0.55 0.90 -8.12
C GLY A 184 1.16 2.31 -8.04
N GLY A 185 1.41 2.95 -9.19
CA GLY A 185 2.03 4.27 -9.29
C GLY A 185 3.57 4.26 -9.32
N ILE A 186 4.22 3.11 -9.16
CA ILE A 186 5.66 2.96 -9.40
C ILE A 186 5.87 2.73 -10.90
N LYS A 187 6.20 3.80 -11.61
CA LYS A 187 6.43 3.77 -13.07
C LYS A 187 7.90 3.66 -13.38
N LEU A 188 8.27 2.60 -14.11
CA LEU A 188 9.62 2.38 -14.61
C LEU A 188 9.60 2.27 -16.14
N SER A 189 10.68 2.75 -16.78
CA SER A 189 10.83 2.72 -18.22
C SER A 189 11.98 1.81 -18.63
N ASN A 190 11.95 1.38 -19.91
CA ASN A 190 13.01 0.57 -20.52
C ASN A 190 13.30 -0.72 -19.75
N ILE A 191 12.25 -1.49 -19.44
CA ILE A 191 12.35 -2.73 -18.66
C ILE A 191 12.56 -3.92 -19.57
N ASP A 192 13.63 -4.68 -19.31
CA ASP A 192 13.88 -5.93 -20.06
C ASP A 192 12.80 -6.96 -19.77
N ALA A 193 12.30 -7.60 -20.82
CA ALA A 193 11.29 -8.64 -20.74
C ALA A 193 11.56 -9.74 -21.76
N ILE A 194 10.92 -10.88 -21.54
CA ILE A 194 10.83 -11.97 -22.52
C ILE A 194 9.37 -12.22 -22.87
N VAL A 195 9.16 -12.63 -24.12
CA VAL A 195 7.85 -13.08 -24.59
C VAL A 195 7.95 -14.56 -24.98
N ILE A 196 7.11 -15.38 -24.37
CA ILE A 196 6.99 -16.82 -24.61
C ILE A 196 5.82 -17.03 -25.57
N GLU A 197 6.06 -17.73 -26.67
CA GLU A 197 4.98 -18.06 -27.61
C GLU A 197 4.03 -19.13 -27.07
N GLY A 198 2.75 -19.01 -27.43
CA GLY A 198 1.68 -19.88 -26.99
C GLY A 198 1.13 -19.53 -25.61
N ASP A 199 0.18 -20.36 -25.11
CA ASP A 199 -0.58 -20.14 -23.86
C ASP A 199 0.11 -20.77 -22.63
N ARG A 200 1.43 -20.82 -22.63
CA ARG A 200 2.21 -21.46 -21.54
C ARG A 200 2.32 -20.58 -20.29
N LEU A 201 1.92 -19.32 -20.36
CA LEU A 201 2.02 -18.38 -19.29
C LEU A 201 0.66 -17.70 -19.05
N PRO A 202 -0.14 -18.17 -18.06
CA PRO A 202 -1.49 -17.68 -17.85
C PRO A 202 -1.57 -16.28 -17.26
N VAL A 203 -0.49 -15.78 -16.68
CA VAL A 203 -0.36 -14.45 -16.07
C VAL A 203 1.06 -13.93 -16.32
N ALA A 204 1.21 -12.62 -16.50
CA ALA A 204 2.52 -12.01 -16.63
C ALA A 204 3.34 -12.20 -15.35
N LEU A 205 4.64 -12.49 -15.47
CA LEU A 205 5.53 -12.57 -14.31
C LEU A 205 6.23 -11.22 -14.10
N LEU A 206 6.17 -10.70 -12.89
CA LEU A 206 6.92 -9.52 -12.46
C LEU A 206 8.28 -9.99 -11.95
N GLY A 207 9.27 -10.03 -12.84
CA GLY A 207 10.60 -10.56 -12.56
C GLY A 207 11.60 -9.50 -12.07
N MET A 208 12.84 -9.94 -11.89
CA MET A 208 13.92 -9.16 -11.28
C MET A 208 14.32 -7.92 -12.08
N SER A 209 14.06 -7.86 -13.42
CA SER A 209 14.28 -6.63 -14.20
C SER A 209 13.48 -5.43 -13.66
N PHE A 210 12.35 -5.67 -13.01
CA PHE A 210 11.56 -4.67 -12.26
C PHE A 210 11.90 -4.69 -10.77
N LEU A 211 11.90 -5.87 -10.15
CA LEU A 211 12.01 -6.03 -8.69
C LEU A 211 13.35 -5.56 -8.11
N ASN A 212 14.47 -5.64 -8.86
CA ASN A 212 15.77 -5.13 -8.41
C ASN A 212 15.78 -3.61 -8.14
N ARG A 213 14.80 -2.87 -8.69
CA ARG A 213 14.65 -1.43 -8.43
C ARG A 213 13.78 -1.15 -7.20
N MET A 214 13.33 -2.22 -6.53
CA MET A 214 12.52 -2.16 -5.31
C MET A 214 13.31 -2.66 -4.12
N GLU A 215 13.05 -2.08 -2.97
CA GLU A 215 13.28 -2.70 -1.68
C GLU A 215 12.05 -3.57 -1.39
N MET A 216 12.26 -4.86 -1.18
CA MET A 216 11.19 -5.81 -0.88
C MET A 216 11.21 -6.15 0.59
N ARG A 217 10.08 -5.96 1.27
CA ARG A 217 9.89 -6.37 2.67
C ARG A 217 8.69 -7.30 2.74
N ARG A 218 8.88 -8.49 3.29
CA ARG A 218 7.80 -9.45 3.52
C ARG A 218 7.57 -9.60 5.02
N GLU A 219 6.32 -9.44 5.44
CA GLU A 219 5.86 -9.70 6.81
C GLU A 219 4.63 -10.63 6.73
N GLY A 220 4.83 -11.91 7.04
CA GLY A 220 3.77 -12.93 6.90
C GLY A 220 3.24 -13.01 5.47
N ASP A 221 1.95 -12.71 5.32
CA ASP A 221 1.24 -12.75 4.03
C ASP A 221 1.25 -11.41 3.30
N VAL A 222 2.04 -10.45 3.76
CA VAL A 222 2.14 -9.12 3.14
C VAL A 222 3.52 -8.90 2.55
N LEU A 223 3.58 -8.43 1.29
CA LEU A 223 4.78 -8.01 0.60
C LEU A 223 4.70 -6.52 0.28
N MET A 224 5.66 -5.75 0.74
CA MET A 224 5.84 -4.35 0.40
C MET A 224 6.93 -4.20 -0.66
N LEU A 225 6.61 -3.53 -1.75
CA LEU A 225 7.54 -3.10 -2.78
C LEU A 225 7.74 -1.58 -2.63
N ILE A 226 8.95 -1.14 -2.31
CA ILE A 226 9.29 0.26 -2.08
C ILE A 226 10.30 0.67 -3.14
N GLN A 227 9.99 1.70 -3.94
CA GLN A 227 10.88 2.19 -4.97
C GLN A 227 12.20 2.68 -4.34
N ARG A 228 13.36 2.24 -4.86
CA ARG A 228 14.66 2.60 -4.27
C ARG A 228 15.10 4.02 -4.62
N TYR A 229 14.78 4.50 -5.85
CA TYR A 229 15.15 5.83 -6.39
C TYR A 229 14.23 6.23 -7.53
#